data_c463cec13b773cfdb6b75ff5d69dbd24
#
_entry.id   c463cec13b773cfdb6b75ff5d69dbd24
#
_cell.length_a   1.000
_cell.length_b   1.000
_cell.length_c   1.000
_cell.angle_alpha   90.00
_cell.angle_beta   90.00
_cell.angle_gamma   90.00
#
_symmetry.space_group_name_H-M   'P 1'
#
loop_
_entity.id
_entity.type
_entity.pdbx_description
1 polymer ?
#
loop_
_entity_poly.entity_id
_entity_poly.type
_entity_poly.pdbx_seq_one_letter_code
_entity_poly.pdbx_strand_id
1 'polypeptide(L)'
;MASFLGKVSKHIDKLKDIMDTSTTCDASKIALPSFASELPSPSGQRPLYVAVGRGTQNYTCAKSSSDSKPEAAGAVARLYNATCIAASYPDMIEMLPSIVYKMQLPDSDADPLPPANINLLGHHYFSGSTPVFNFDLTSTRHGIAFTKKGAEIDAPSSAVKGGNGAVAWLYLPTVNGTVGRFKSVYRVDTAAGQPPKTCKDMPSEFTVQYAANYYFYER
;
A
#
# COMPACT_ATOMS: atom_id res chain seq x y z
N MET A 1 4.76 3.29 23.91
CA MET A 1 5.54 2.21 23.26
C MET A 1 5.21 0.81 23.79
N ALA A 2 5.17 0.56 25.10
CA ALA A 2 4.85 -0.76 25.67
C ALA A 2 3.46 -1.31 25.31
N SER A 3 2.43 -0.46 25.18
CA SER A 3 1.08 -0.90 24.83
C SER A 3 0.94 -1.30 23.34
N PHE A 4 1.74 -0.72 22.48
CA PHE A 4 1.80 -1.04 21.04
C PHE A 4 2.46 -2.41 20.82
N LEU A 5 3.64 -2.61 21.41
CA LEU A 5 4.36 -3.89 21.32
C LEU A 5 3.57 -5.04 21.99
N GLY A 6 2.85 -4.76 23.07
CA GLY A 6 2.00 -5.75 23.73
C GLY A 6 0.78 -6.17 22.89
N LYS A 7 0.19 -5.26 22.10
CA LYS A 7 -0.88 -5.61 21.15
C LYS A 7 -0.34 -6.40 19.96
N VAL A 8 0.82 -6.01 19.42
CA VAL A 8 1.49 -6.72 18.33
C VAL A 8 1.89 -8.13 18.76
N SER A 9 2.51 -8.29 19.96
CA SER A 9 2.93 -9.60 20.46
C SER A 9 1.77 -10.58 20.65
N LYS A 10 0.64 -10.12 21.21
CA LYS A 10 -0.55 -10.97 21.39
C LYS A 10 -1.19 -11.43 20.07
N HIS A 11 -0.91 -10.76 18.98
CA HIS A 11 -1.48 -11.07 17.67
C HIS A 11 -0.53 -11.84 16.74
N ILE A 12 0.79 -11.80 17.00
CA ILE A 12 1.78 -12.55 16.21
C ILE A 12 1.55 -14.07 16.29
N ASP A 13 1.25 -14.59 17.46
CA ASP A 13 0.97 -16.03 17.64
C ASP A 13 -0.32 -16.43 16.92
N LYS A 14 -1.36 -15.58 16.97
CA LYS A 14 -2.60 -15.80 16.21
C LYS A 14 -2.39 -15.66 14.70
N LEU A 15 -1.47 -14.82 14.25
CA LEU A 15 -1.10 -14.71 12.82
C LEU A 15 -0.47 -16.00 12.31
N LYS A 16 0.39 -16.65 13.08
CA LYS A 16 0.96 -17.94 12.71
C LYS A 16 -0.11 -19.01 12.53
N ASP A 17 -1.07 -19.08 13.45
CA ASP A 17 -2.18 -20.05 13.38
C ASP A 17 -3.07 -19.82 12.14
N ILE A 18 -3.26 -18.57 11.69
CA ILE A 18 -4.06 -18.24 10.51
C ILE A 18 -3.35 -18.66 9.22
N MET A 19 -2.04 -18.53 9.18
CA MET A 19 -1.25 -18.83 7.99
C MET A 19 -1.04 -20.33 7.81
N ASP A 20 -1.00 -21.08 8.90
CA ASP A 20 -0.87 -22.55 8.87
C ASP A 20 -2.20 -23.27 8.55
N THR A 21 -3.36 -22.62 8.77
CA THR A 21 -4.66 -23.31 8.74
C THR A 21 -5.63 -22.89 7.65
N SER A 22 -5.43 -21.78 6.93
CA SER A 22 -6.43 -21.34 5.96
C SER A 22 -5.88 -20.63 4.75
N THR A 23 -6.02 -21.23 3.61
CA THR A 23 -5.88 -20.61 2.30
C THR A 23 -7.12 -19.81 1.88
N THR A 24 -8.22 -19.88 2.63
CA THR A 24 -9.50 -19.24 2.29
C THR A 24 -10.05 -18.43 3.47
N CYS A 25 -10.22 -17.13 3.26
CA CYS A 25 -10.90 -16.23 4.19
C CYS A 25 -12.10 -15.57 3.50
N ASP A 26 -13.07 -15.16 4.30
CA ASP A 26 -14.27 -14.49 3.81
C ASP A 26 -13.98 -13.02 3.48
N ALA A 27 -13.66 -12.73 2.21
CA ALA A 27 -13.36 -11.37 1.75
C ALA A 27 -14.56 -10.42 1.88
N SER A 28 -15.79 -10.91 2.03
CA SER A 28 -16.97 -10.04 2.22
C SER A 28 -16.95 -9.24 3.54
N LYS A 29 -16.12 -9.67 4.50
CA LYS A 29 -15.91 -8.98 5.79
C LYS A 29 -14.93 -7.82 5.72
N ILE A 30 -14.25 -7.66 4.59
CA ILE A 30 -13.26 -6.59 4.42
C ILE A 30 -13.99 -5.25 4.29
N ALA A 31 -13.60 -4.29 5.12
CA ALA A 31 -14.05 -2.91 5.05
C ALA A 31 -12.86 -1.97 4.91
N LEU A 32 -13.08 -0.84 4.25
CA LEU A 32 -12.10 0.26 4.27
C LEU A 32 -12.02 0.85 5.69
N PRO A 33 -10.86 1.40 6.10
CA PRO A 33 -10.75 2.14 7.35
C PRO A 33 -11.76 3.29 7.40
N SER A 34 -12.26 3.60 8.59
CA SER A 34 -13.32 4.62 8.77
C SER A 34 -12.95 6.00 8.21
N PHE A 35 -11.68 6.40 8.31
CA PHE A 35 -11.17 7.66 7.77
C PHE A 35 -11.27 7.73 6.23
N ALA A 36 -11.29 6.60 5.54
CA ALA A 36 -11.48 6.55 4.08
C ALA A 36 -12.90 6.90 3.63
N SER A 37 -13.84 7.17 4.54
CA SER A 37 -15.22 7.61 4.22
C SER A 37 -15.27 8.93 3.46
N GLU A 38 -14.20 9.73 3.50
CA GLU A 38 -14.06 10.96 2.71
C GLU A 38 -13.69 10.69 1.24
N LEU A 39 -13.25 9.47 0.89
CA LEU A 39 -13.04 9.04 -0.49
C LEU A 39 -14.34 8.50 -1.10
N PRO A 40 -14.47 8.45 -2.44
CA PRO A 40 -15.61 7.82 -3.10
C PRO A 40 -15.86 6.42 -2.57
N SER A 41 -17.11 6.11 -2.20
CA SER A 41 -17.50 4.80 -1.69
C SER A 41 -17.32 3.69 -2.75
N PRO A 42 -16.90 2.47 -2.36
CA PRO A 42 -16.87 1.31 -3.25
C PRO A 42 -18.27 0.70 -3.48
N SER A 43 -19.34 1.50 -3.39
CA SER A 43 -20.73 1.02 -3.54
C SER A 43 -20.93 0.21 -4.82
N GLY A 44 -21.57 -0.94 -4.70
CA GLY A 44 -21.80 -1.87 -5.83
C GLY A 44 -20.53 -2.66 -6.24
N GLN A 45 -19.46 -2.60 -5.46
CA GLN A 45 -18.24 -3.35 -5.68
C GLN A 45 -18.01 -4.31 -4.49
N ARG A 46 -17.24 -5.37 -4.73
CA ARG A 46 -16.85 -6.35 -3.70
C ARG A 46 -15.35 -6.32 -3.48
N PRO A 47 -14.86 -6.47 -2.25
CA PRO A 47 -13.44 -6.62 -1.99
C PRO A 47 -12.90 -7.88 -2.71
N LEU A 48 -11.76 -7.72 -3.39
CA LEU A 48 -11.10 -8.79 -4.12
C LEU A 48 -9.80 -9.20 -3.41
N TYR A 49 -8.92 -8.23 -3.17
CA TYR A 49 -7.66 -8.40 -2.45
C TYR A 49 -7.40 -7.22 -1.53
N VAL A 50 -6.63 -7.47 -0.49
CA VAL A 50 -5.91 -6.44 0.25
C VAL A 50 -4.44 -6.77 0.26
N ALA A 51 -3.60 -5.78 -0.05
CA ALA A 51 -2.15 -5.94 -0.01
C ALA A 51 -1.53 -4.87 0.86
N VAL A 52 -0.52 -5.23 1.66
CA VAL A 52 0.41 -4.26 2.21
C VAL A 52 1.53 -4.02 1.21
N GLY A 53 1.69 -2.77 0.79
CA GLY A 53 2.74 -2.34 -0.13
C GLY A 53 3.92 -1.74 0.63
N ARG A 54 5.14 -2.09 0.23
CA ARG A 54 6.39 -1.53 0.74
C ARG A 54 7.31 -1.19 -0.41
N GLY A 55 7.77 0.05 -0.45
CA GLY A 55 8.59 0.51 -1.56
C GLY A 55 9.00 1.98 -1.45
N THR A 56 9.09 2.66 -2.56
CA THR A 56 9.51 4.06 -2.67
C THR A 56 8.51 4.89 -3.48
N GLN A 57 8.34 6.14 -3.06
CA GLN A 57 7.80 7.22 -3.88
C GLN A 57 8.99 7.88 -4.59
N ASN A 58 8.86 8.13 -5.89
CA ASN A 58 9.91 8.72 -6.71
C ASN A 58 9.60 10.20 -6.97
N TYR A 59 10.62 11.02 -6.90
CA TYR A 59 10.51 12.47 -7.04
C TYR A 59 11.60 13.02 -7.94
N THR A 60 11.29 14.14 -8.59
CA THR A 60 12.25 14.93 -9.38
C THR A 60 12.34 16.35 -8.86
N CYS A 61 13.52 16.95 -9.03
CA CYS A 61 13.80 18.34 -8.74
C CYS A 61 14.39 19.01 -9.99
N ALA A 62 13.66 19.96 -10.59
CA ALA A 62 14.14 20.70 -11.74
C ALA A 62 15.39 21.56 -11.42
N LYS A 63 15.48 22.06 -10.18
CA LYS A 63 16.63 22.83 -9.67
C LYS A 63 16.82 22.52 -8.18
N SER A 64 18.07 22.40 -7.76
CA SER A 64 18.43 22.27 -6.33
C SER A 64 18.38 23.64 -5.65
N SER A 65 17.17 24.10 -5.31
CA SER A 65 16.96 25.42 -4.67
C SER A 65 15.82 25.38 -3.66
N SER A 66 15.79 26.39 -2.76
CA SER A 66 14.71 26.57 -1.79
C SER A 66 13.38 26.99 -2.41
N ASP A 67 13.39 27.51 -3.62
CA ASP A 67 12.20 27.99 -4.33
C ASP A 67 11.57 26.92 -5.25
N SER A 68 12.31 25.82 -5.50
CA SER A 68 11.82 24.67 -6.24
C SER A 68 11.22 23.64 -5.30
N LYS A 69 10.12 23.01 -5.73
CA LYS A 69 9.47 21.91 -4.99
C LYS A 69 9.68 20.59 -5.71
N PRO A 70 9.83 19.47 -4.97
CA PRO A 70 9.84 18.16 -5.56
C PRO A 70 8.52 17.85 -6.28
N GLU A 71 8.62 17.26 -7.46
CA GLU A 71 7.48 16.78 -8.25
C GLU A 71 7.43 15.25 -8.19
N ALA A 72 6.22 14.69 -8.05
CA ALA A 72 6.05 13.24 -8.01
C ALA A 72 6.32 12.63 -9.40
N ALA A 73 7.23 11.66 -9.45
CA ALA A 73 7.64 10.96 -10.66
C ALA A 73 7.22 9.47 -10.67
N GLY A 74 6.35 9.09 -9.75
CA GLY A 74 5.83 7.73 -9.65
C GLY A 74 6.15 7.02 -8.35
N ALA A 75 5.97 5.71 -8.35
CA ALA A 75 6.25 4.85 -7.20
C ALA A 75 6.65 3.45 -7.66
N VAL A 76 7.36 2.73 -6.81
CA VAL A 76 7.62 1.30 -6.97
C VAL A 76 7.38 0.62 -5.62
N ALA A 77 6.62 -0.48 -5.61
CA ALA A 77 6.43 -1.25 -4.39
C ALA A 77 6.22 -2.74 -4.68
N ARG A 78 6.65 -3.57 -3.74
CA ARG A 78 6.19 -4.95 -3.60
C ARG A 78 4.89 -4.96 -2.81
N LEU A 79 3.94 -5.78 -3.27
CA LEU A 79 2.61 -5.91 -2.69
C LEU A 79 2.48 -7.30 -2.09
N TYR A 80 2.30 -7.39 -0.78
CA TYR A 80 2.19 -8.66 -0.06
C TYR A 80 0.73 -8.92 0.32
N ASN A 81 0.27 -10.17 0.14
CA ASN A 81 -1.13 -10.55 0.31
C ASN A 81 -1.58 -10.48 1.77
N ALA A 82 -2.30 -9.46 2.14
CA ALA A 82 -2.86 -9.25 3.46
C ALA A 82 -4.39 -9.44 3.52
N THR A 83 -4.97 -10.11 2.52
CA THR A 83 -6.43 -10.25 2.38
C THR A 83 -7.06 -10.91 3.62
N CYS A 84 -6.49 -12.02 4.09
CA CYS A 84 -7.04 -12.71 5.26
C CYS A 84 -6.80 -11.95 6.57
N ILE A 85 -5.73 -11.16 6.65
CA ILE A 85 -5.52 -10.26 7.78
C ILE A 85 -6.62 -9.18 7.79
N ALA A 86 -6.92 -8.57 6.65
CA ALA A 86 -7.97 -7.56 6.53
C ALA A 86 -9.37 -8.13 6.85
N ALA A 87 -9.66 -9.37 6.42
CA ALA A 87 -10.94 -10.01 6.66
C ALA A 87 -11.17 -10.40 8.13
N SER A 88 -10.11 -10.75 8.86
CA SER A 88 -10.22 -11.34 10.20
C SER A 88 -9.76 -10.41 11.32
N TYR A 89 -8.90 -9.43 11.01
CA TYR A 89 -8.24 -8.54 11.99
C TYR A 89 -8.17 -7.10 11.49
N PRO A 90 -9.31 -6.37 11.43
CA PRO A 90 -9.37 -5.00 10.91
C PRO A 90 -8.42 -4.03 11.63
N ASP A 91 -8.30 -4.12 12.96
CA ASP A 91 -7.38 -3.27 13.73
C ASP A 91 -5.91 -3.53 13.39
N MET A 92 -5.59 -4.76 12.97
CA MET A 92 -4.22 -5.15 12.63
C MET A 92 -3.84 -4.68 11.23
N ILE A 93 -4.73 -4.81 10.26
CA ILE A 93 -4.44 -4.38 8.89
C ILE A 93 -4.14 -2.87 8.86
N GLU A 94 -4.88 -2.03 9.61
CA GLU A 94 -4.63 -0.59 9.68
C GLU A 94 -3.23 -0.24 10.24
N MET A 95 -2.69 -1.10 11.11
CA MET A 95 -1.36 -0.90 11.71
C MET A 95 -0.20 -1.45 10.85
N LEU A 96 -0.52 -2.35 9.91
CA LEU A 96 0.48 -3.12 9.19
C LEU A 96 1.48 -2.26 8.39
N PRO A 97 1.06 -1.19 7.66
CA PRO A 97 2.00 -0.32 6.97
C PRO A 97 3.03 0.34 7.89
N SER A 98 2.61 0.75 9.09
CA SER A 98 3.48 1.37 10.09
C SER A 98 4.55 0.41 10.62
N ILE A 99 4.23 -0.87 10.68
CA ILE A 99 5.16 -1.95 11.07
C ILE A 99 6.12 -2.24 9.92
N VAL A 100 5.57 -2.52 8.74
CA VAL A 100 6.32 -2.91 7.54
C VAL A 100 7.26 -1.79 7.06
N TYR A 101 6.87 -0.52 7.22
CA TYR A 101 7.76 0.61 6.92
C TYR A 101 9.10 0.54 7.66
N LYS A 102 9.12 0.02 8.88
CA LYS A 102 10.32 -0.08 9.73
C LYS A 102 11.13 -1.35 9.50
N MET A 103 10.61 -2.28 8.70
CA MET A 103 11.25 -3.55 8.45
C MET A 103 12.13 -3.49 7.21
N GLN A 104 13.15 -4.35 7.18
CA GLN A 104 13.88 -4.63 5.96
C GLN A 104 13.04 -5.52 5.06
N LEU A 105 12.97 -5.19 3.78
CA LEU A 105 12.34 -6.05 2.79
C LEU A 105 13.15 -7.34 2.60
N PRO A 106 12.48 -8.47 2.29
CA PRO A 106 13.16 -9.67 1.85
C PRO A 106 14.03 -9.40 0.62
N ASP A 107 15.14 -10.13 0.49
CA ASP A 107 16.05 -9.97 -0.65
C ASP A 107 15.45 -10.49 -1.96
N SER A 108 14.57 -11.49 -1.87
CA SER A 108 13.91 -12.13 -3.01
C SER A 108 12.38 -11.98 -2.96
N ASP A 109 11.76 -11.96 -4.13
CA ASP A 109 10.30 -12.01 -4.28
C ASP A 109 9.71 -13.38 -3.86
N ALA A 110 10.53 -14.41 -3.76
CA ALA A 110 10.12 -15.72 -3.28
C ALA A 110 10.03 -15.79 -1.74
N ASP A 111 10.66 -14.85 -1.05
CA ASP A 111 10.70 -14.84 0.40
C ASP A 111 9.49 -14.09 0.96
N PRO A 112 8.81 -14.66 1.96
CA PRO A 112 7.66 -14.00 2.57
C PRO A 112 8.07 -12.80 3.43
N LEU A 113 7.19 -11.82 3.54
CA LEU A 113 7.39 -10.64 4.37
C LEU A 113 7.17 -10.98 5.84
N PRO A 114 8.21 -10.84 6.71
CA PRO A 114 8.03 -11.02 8.15
C PRO A 114 7.23 -9.86 8.77
N PRO A 115 6.74 -9.95 10.02
CA PRO A 115 6.78 -11.14 10.88
C PRO A 115 5.68 -12.14 10.57
N ALA A 116 4.71 -11.79 9.74
CA ALA A 116 3.54 -12.58 9.46
C ALA A 116 3.75 -13.57 8.28
N ASN A 117 4.94 -13.63 7.72
CA ASN A 117 5.31 -14.50 6.59
C ASN A 117 4.31 -14.42 5.42
N ILE A 118 3.85 -13.20 5.10
CA ILE A 118 2.89 -12.99 4.01
C ILE A 118 3.58 -13.00 2.66
N ASN A 119 3.01 -13.79 1.75
CA ASN A 119 3.57 -13.99 0.42
C ASN A 119 3.36 -12.78 -0.49
N LEU A 120 4.26 -12.60 -1.44
CA LEU A 120 4.11 -11.60 -2.49
C LEU A 120 2.85 -11.89 -3.31
N LEU A 121 2.03 -10.85 -3.52
CA LEU A 121 0.86 -10.86 -4.39
C LEU A 121 1.16 -10.26 -5.77
N GLY A 122 2.04 -9.26 -5.81
CA GLY A 122 2.37 -8.56 -7.04
C GLY A 122 3.25 -7.34 -6.84
N HIS A 123 3.31 -6.52 -7.88
CA HIS A 123 4.11 -5.30 -7.92
C HIS A 123 3.27 -4.08 -8.27
N HIS A 124 3.65 -2.95 -7.71
CA HIS A 124 3.17 -1.64 -8.12
C HIS A 124 4.31 -0.84 -8.75
N TYR A 125 4.04 -0.25 -9.90
CA TYR A 125 4.96 0.62 -10.61
C TYR A 125 4.17 1.60 -11.51
N PHE A 126 4.87 2.46 -12.22
CA PHE A 126 4.27 3.36 -13.21
C PHE A 126 4.71 2.98 -14.62
N SER A 127 3.75 2.97 -15.56
CA SER A 127 3.98 2.91 -16.98
C SER A 127 3.70 4.30 -17.57
N GLY A 128 4.76 5.07 -17.82
CA GLY A 128 4.63 6.50 -18.04
C GLY A 128 4.02 7.18 -16.81
N SER A 129 2.88 7.86 -16.95
CA SER A 129 2.15 8.49 -15.85
C SER A 129 1.04 7.60 -15.25
N THR A 130 0.88 6.36 -15.75
CA THR A 130 -0.20 5.47 -15.34
C THR A 130 0.25 4.56 -14.20
N PRO A 131 -0.40 4.61 -13.01
CA PRO A 131 -0.16 3.65 -11.94
C PRO A 131 -0.63 2.25 -12.35
N VAL A 132 0.24 1.25 -12.21
CA VAL A 132 -0.01 -0.14 -12.57
C VAL A 132 0.14 -1.02 -11.34
N PHE A 133 -0.78 -1.95 -11.15
CA PHE A 133 -0.74 -3.01 -10.16
C PHE A 133 -0.74 -4.33 -10.90
N ASN A 134 0.41 -4.99 -10.95
CA ASN A 134 0.60 -6.22 -11.70
C ASN A 134 0.61 -7.42 -10.76
N PHE A 135 -0.41 -8.27 -10.88
CA PHE A 135 -0.56 -9.52 -10.13
C PHE A 135 -0.33 -10.76 -10.99
N ASP A 136 0.15 -10.57 -12.22
CA ASP A 136 0.61 -11.67 -13.08
C ASP A 136 2.08 -11.95 -12.81
N LEU A 137 2.33 -12.70 -11.74
CA LEU A 137 3.66 -13.23 -11.43
C LEU A 137 3.94 -14.50 -12.26
N THR A 138 5.17 -14.98 -12.25
CA THR A 138 5.59 -16.14 -13.03
C THR A 138 4.77 -17.42 -12.73
N SER A 139 4.31 -17.57 -11.49
CA SER A 139 3.57 -18.75 -11.01
C SER A 139 2.05 -18.55 -10.92
N THR A 140 1.56 -17.29 -10.93
CA THR A 140 0.14 -16.97 -10.75
C THR A 140 -0.29 -15.86 -11.68
N ARG A 141 -1.53 -15.94 -12.17
CA ARG A 141 -2.12 -14.93 -13.04
C ARG A 141 -3.44 -14.46 -12.43
N HIS A 142 -3.39 -13.27 -11.82
CA HIS A 142 -4.55 -12.63 -11.19
C HIS A 142 -4.99 -11.36 -11.93
N GLY A 143 -4.22 -10.95 -12.95
CA GLY A 143 -4.49 -9.80 -13.79
C GLY A 143 -3.65 -8.57 -13.46
N ILE A 144 -3.90 -7.51 -14.22
CA ILE A 144 -3.15 -6.24 -14.15
C ILE A 144 -4.17 -5.09 -14.10
N ALA A 145 -4.11 -4.28 -13.06
CA ALA A 145 -4.92 -3.09 -12.94
C ALA A 145 -4.14 -1.85 -13.40
N PHE A 146 -4.57 -1.23 -14.48
CA PHE A 146 -4.15 0.10 -14.88
C PHE A 146 -5.13 1.10 -14.27
N THR A 147 -4.62 2.13 -13.61
CA THR A 147 -5.45 3.04 -12.82
C THR A 147 -5.12 4.51 -13.11
N LYS A 148 -5.95 5.40 -12.60
CA LYS A 148 -5.67 6.84 -12.54
C LYS A 148 -6.08 7.38 -11.18
N LYS A 149 -5.53 8.53 -10.79
CA LYS A 149 -6.00 9.24 -9.59
C LYS A 149 -7.43 9.75 -9.84
N GLY A 150 -8.38 9.30 -9.02
CA GLY A 150 -9.76 9.74 -9.05
C GLY A 150 -10.08 10.72 -7.94
N ALA A 151 -9.58 10.46 -6.72
CA ALA A 151 -9.71 11.35 -5.57
C ALA A 151 -8.54 11.16 -4.61
N GLU A 152 -8.31 12.15 -3.74
CA GLU A 152 -7.31 12.08 -2.68
C GLU A 152 -7.80 12.82 -1.43
N ILE A 153 -7.33 12.36 -0.28
CA ILE A 153 -7.44 13.03 1.02
C ILE A 153 -6.07 12.96 1.72
N ASP A 154 -5.77 13.93 2.55
CA ASP A 154 -4.55 13.88 3.34
C ASP A 154 -4.55 12.66 4.27
N ALA A 155 -3.38 12.10 4.53
CA ALA A 155 -3.24 11.06 5.54
C ALA A 155 -3.61 11.61 6.93
N PRO A 156 -4.25 10.80 7.81
CA PRO A 156 -4.59 11.25 9.16
C PRO A 156 -3.34 11.70 9.92
N SER A 157 -3.51 12.65 10.84
CA SER A 157 -2.41 13.22 11.62
C SER A 157 -1.65 12.18 12.47
N SER A 158 -2.29 11.05 12.76
CA SER A 158 -1.73 9.88 13.46
C SER A 158 -0.83 9.00 12.59
N ALA A 159 -0.83 9.19 11.25
CA ALA A 159 0.00 8.40 10.33
C ALA A 159 1.50 8.54 10.67
N VAL A 160 2.26 7.47 10.46
CA VAL A 160 3.72 7.50 10.63
C VAL A 160 4.34 8.42 9.60
N LYS A 161 4.99 9.49 10.05
CA LYS A 161 5.45 10.57 9.18
C LYS A 161 6.77 10.28 8.46
N GLY A 162 7.59 9.36 8.97
CA GLY A 162 8.97 9.24 8.49
C GLY A 162 9.72 10.57 8.66
N GLY A 163 10.48 10.97 7.64
CA GLY A 163 11.21 12.25 7.65
C GLY A 163 10.36 13.47 7.36
N ASN A 164 9.34 13.35 6.50
CA ASN A 164 8.63 14.51 5.94
C ASN A 164 7.09 14.42 5.96
N GLY A 165 6.54 13.29 6.35
CA GLY A 165 5.09 13.05 6.38
C GLY A 165 4.67 11.79 5.63
N ALA A 166 3.41 11.39 5.81
CA ALA A 166 2.79 10.31 5.07
C ALA A 166 2.14 10.84 3.80
N VAL A 167 2.26 10.10 2.69
CA VAL A 167 1.58 10.45 1.43
C VAL A 167 0.07 10.32 1.56
N ALA A 168 -0.67 11.07 0.75
CA ALA A 168 -2.11 11.11 0.73
C ALA A 168 -2.76 9.73 0.53
N TRP A 169 -3.96 9.55 1.04
CA TRP A 169 -4.83 8.42 0.73
C TRP A 169 -5.53 8.66 -0.61
N LEU A 170 -5.66 7.63 -1.41
CA LEU A 170 -6.12 7.76 -2.79
C LEU A 170 -7.26 6.79 -3.12
N TYR A 171 -8.19 7.27 -3.92
CA TYR A 171 -9.08 6.45 -4.72
C TYR A 171 -8.58 6.41 -6.17
N LEU A 172 -8.39 5.21 -6.71
CA LEU A 172 -7.79 4.95 -8.02
C LEU A 172 -8.74 4.06 -8.85
N PRO A 173 -9.67 4.64 -9.63
CA PRO A 173 -10.49 3.86 -10.57
C PRO A 173 -9.62 3.25 -11.67
N THR A 174 -10.01 2.06 -12.15
CA THR A 174 -9.33 1.43 -13.28
C THR A 174 -9.60 2.15 -14.59
N VAL A 175 -8.66 2.03 -15.52
CA VAL A 175 -8.74 2.57 -16.88
C VAL A 175 -8.58 1.47 -17.92
N ASN A 176 -8.70 1.84 -19.20
CA ASN A 176 -8.50 0.92 -20.33
C ASN A 176 -7.14 0.22 -20.24
N GLY A 177 -7.10 -1.03 -20.67
CA GLY A 177 -5.92 -1.89 -20.57
C GLY A 177 -5.92 -2.78 -19.33
N THR A 178 -6.81 -2.54 -18.35
CA THR A 178 -6.95 -3.40 -17.18
C THR A 178 -7.38 -4.82 -17.59
N VAL A 179 -6.65 -5.81 -17.09
CA VAL A 179 -6.90 -7.24 -17.29
C VAL A 179 -7.34 -7.86 -15.96
N GLY A 180 -8.38 -8.69 -15.99
CA GLY A 180 -8.96 -9.28 -14.77
C GLY A 180 -10.19 -8.52 -14.28
N ARG A 181 -10.57 -8.75 -13.01
CA ARG A 181 -11.85 -8.28 -12.46
C ARG A 181 -11.78 -6.93 -11.74
N PHE A 182 -10.63 -6.27 -11.74
CA PHE A 182 -10.40 -5.02 -11.03
C PHE A 182 -11.33 -3.90 -11.48
N LYS A 183 -11.89 -3.17 -10.53
CA LYS A 183 -12.74 -2.00 -10.76
C LYS A 183 -12.16 -0.73 -10.15
N SER A 184 -11.64 -0.82 -8.94
CA SER A 184 -10.98 0.29 -8.25
C SER A 184 -9.94 -0.21 -7.26
N VAL A 185 -9.01 0.69 -6.92
CA VAL A 185 -7.98 0.49 -5.90
C VAL A 185 -8.01 1.66 -4.94
N TYR A 186 -7.88 1.38 -3.65
CA TYR A 186 -7.71 2.41 -2.62
C TYR A 186 -6.32 2.25 -2.00
N ARG A 187 -5.55 3.32 -1.96
CA ARG A 187 -4.33 3.43 -1.16
C ARG A 187 -4.68 4.14 0.13
N VAL A 188 -4.57 3.43 1.25
CA VAL A 188 -4.91 3.93 2.59
C VAL A 188 -3.85 3.54 3.61
N ASP A 189 -3.98 3.96 4.86
CA ASP A 189 -3.09 3.64 5.98
C ASP A 189 -1.61 3.90 5.65
N THR A 190 -1.35 5.00 4.96
CA THR A 190 -0.02 5.33 4.48
C THR A 190 0.95 5.63 5.62
N ALA A 191 2.19 5.16 5.49
CA ALA A 191 3.30 5.46 6.38
C ALA A 191 4.44 6.09 5.58
N ALA A 192 4.85 7.29 5.93
CA ALA A 192 5.92 8.09 5.29
C ALA A 192 5.65 8.37 3.80
N GLY A 193 6.71 8.58 3.02
CA GLY A 193 6.64 8.75 1.57
C GLY A 193 6.62 10.19 1.09
N GLN A 194 6.29 11.18 1.92
CA GLN A 194 6.33 12.60 1.53
C GLN A 194 7.77 13.07 1.27
N PRO A 195 8.01 13.88 0.22
CA PRO A 195 9.31 14.47 -0.04
C PRO A 195 9.59 15.63 0.92
N PRO A 196 10.84 16.16 0.94
CA PRO A 196 11.13 17.43 1.57
C PRO A 196 10.25 18.56 0.99
N LYS A 197 10.06 19.64 1.73
CA LYS A 197 9.24 20.78 1.29
C LYS A 197 9.81 21.52 0.08
N THR A 198 11.13 21.47 -0.09
CA THR A 198 11.85 22.14 -1.19
C THR A 198 12.92 21.22 -1.76
N CYS A 199 13.43 21.57 -2.93
CA CYS A 199 14.53 20.89 -3.60
C CYS A 199 15.92 21.34 -3.13
N LYS A 200 16.01 22.17 -2.08
CA LYS A 200 17.31 22.60 -1.55
C LYS A 200 18.16 21.39 -1.15
N ASP A 201 19.37 21.33 -1.65
CA ASP A 201 20.35 20.26 -1.41
C ASP A 201 19.89 18.86 -1.85
N MET A 202 18.84 18.78 -2.71
CA MET A 202 18.34 17.53 -3.27
C MET A 202 18.94 17.25 -4.65
N PRO A 203 19.19 15.97 -4.99
CA PRO A 203 19.54 15.59 -6.36
C PRO A 203 18.35 15.79 -7.32
N SER A 204 18.61 15.76 -8.63
CA SER A 204 17.57 15.88 -9.65
C SER A 204 16.51 14.78 -9.59
N GLU A 205 16.88 13.60 -9.13
CA GLU A 205 15.99 12.45 -8.90
C GLU A 205 16.30 11.83 -7.54
N PHE A 206 15.26 11.48 -6.79
CA PHE A 206 15.41 10.81 -5.50
C PHE A 206 14.17 10.01 -5.14
N THR A 207 14.32 9.14 -4.16
CA THR A 207 13.24 8.29 -3.68
C THR A 207 13.02 8.48 -2.18
N VAL A 208 11.77 8.34 -1.75
CA VAL A 208 11.39 8.35 -0.33
C VAL A 208 10.69 7.06 -0.01
N GLN A 209 11.16 6.35 0.98
CA GLN A 209 10.56 5.09 1.41
C GLN A 209 9.15 5.30 1.96
N TYR A 210 8.24 4.37 1.65
CA TYR A 210 6.87 4.38 2.16
C TYR A 210 6.33 2.96 2.33
N ALA A 211 5.23 2.87 3.08
CA ALA A 211 4.34 1.71 3.07
C ALA A 211 2.89 2.18 3.04
N ALA A 212 1.99 1.33 2.56
CA ALA A 212 0.56 1.60 2.50
C ALA A 212 -0.25 0.29 2.41
N ASN A 213 -1.49 0.32 2.80
CA ASN A 213 -2.44 -0.72 2.41
C ASN A 213 -3.10 -0.35 1.08
N TYR A 214 -3.31 -1.38 0.25
CA TYR A 214 -4.00 -1.30 -1.03
C TYR A 214 -5.19 -2.25 -1.02
N TYR A 215 -6.39 -1.69 -1.12
CA TYR A 215 -7.63 -2.44 -1.21
C TYR A 215 -8.08 -2.49 -2.67
N PHE A 216 -8.21 -3.68 -3.22
CA PHE A 216 -8.63 -3.92 -4.60
C PHE A 216 -10.07 -4.40 -4.60
N TYR A 217 -10.89 -3.76 -5.41
CA TYR A 217 -12.30 -4.05 -5.57
C TYR A 217 -12.62 -4.55 -6.97
N GLU A 218 -13.59 -5.46 -7.06
CA GLU A 218 -14.19 -5.93 -8.30
C GLU A 218 -15.67 -5.51 -8.43
N ARG A 219 -16.27 -5.73 -9.58
CA ARG A 219 -17.71 -5.53 -9.79
C ARG A 219 -18.54 -6.56 -9.05
#